data_cd12fc5f9da7d2e2ce2144af0368bd3a
#
_entry.id   cd12fc5f9da7d2e2ce2144af0368bd3a
#
_cell.length_a   1.000
_cell.length_b   1.000
_cell.length_c   1.000
_cell.angle_alpha   90.00
_cell.angle_beta   90.00
_cell.angle_gamma   90.00
#
_symmetry.space_group_name_H-M   'P 1'
#
loop_
_entity.id
_entity.type
_entity.pdbx_description
1 polymer ?
#
loop_
_entity_poly.entity_id
_entity_poly.type
_entity_poly.pdbx_seq_one_letter_code
_entity_poly.pdbx_strand_id
1 'polypeptide(L)'
;MESGAVARAERRGAWWRLWALVPILLLVGAVSIFASSGGSLVELVGGNPPPRDEFDIRRVTFEPGVIEIRVTNPQREKLTIASVTVDDAIVPFRIDGPATLKRLRSSTIVVPFDWVEGDPISVGVTSSTGIHTVKAMAAAVETPTATPGSFLGYALIGFLVGVLPVALGLAWLPSLRRADPRWLAAFMALTAGLLTFLALSALSEALALQAALPGALGGTGLVVLGVALSYLGLTYVSGRLGRPEGARPDGVLGGVALATLVAIGIGLHNLGEGLAVGSSFALGELSLGTFLIVGFMVHNVTEGLGIAAPIAERGRVGLGRLAALTLVAGGPAIVGAWIGGFLTSDFLGVLFFAVATGAALQVVVEVARYVARRAPGGLSSGYAMGGFLAGIAVMYLTGLLTA
;
A
#
# COMPACT_ATOMS: atom_id res chain seq x y z
N MET A 1 54.56 29.50 -7.43
CA MET A 1 53.50 29.78 -8.41
C MET A 1 52.50 28.61 -8.62
N GLU A 2 52.75 27.42 -8.07
CA GLU A 2 51.88 26.26 -8.22
C GLU A 2 50.61 26.22 -7.35
N SER A 3 50.67 26.87 -6.15
CA SER A 3 49.55 26.85 -5.20
C SER A 3 48.30 27.63 -5.70
N GLY A 4 48.49 28.62 -6.56
CA GLY A 4 47.39 29.43 -7.12
C GLY A 4 46.60 28.75 -8.25
N ALA A 5 47.21 27.78 -8.91
CA ALA A 5 46.58 27.04 -10.03
C ALA A 5 45.64 25.93 -9.50
N VAL A 6 46.03 25.25 -8.41
CA VAL A 6 45.23 24.22 -7.76
C VAL A 6 43.94 24.79 -7.14
N ALA A 7 44.05 25.94 -6.45
CA ALA A 7 42.89 26.61 -5.87
C ALA A 7 41.91 27.17 -6.91
N ARG A 8 42.39 27.53 -8.12
CA ARG A 8 41.51 27.92 -9.24
C ARG A 8 40.83 26.74 -9.92
N ALA A 9 41.44 25.55 -9.95
CA ALA A 9 40.85 24.33 -10.48
C ALA A 9 39.74 23.81 -9.56
N GLU A 10 39.92 23.86 -8.25
CA GLU A 10 38.89 23.46 -7.28
C GLU A 10 37.68 24.40 -7.29
N ARG A 11 37.87 25.70 -7.48
CA ARG A 11 36.76 26.66 -7.60
C ARG A 11 35.96 26.47 -8.89
N ARG A 12 36.60 26.07 -10.00
CA ARG A 12 35.87 25.69 -11.23
C ARG A 12 35.07 24.42 -11.08
N GLY A 13 35.49 23.47 -10.23
CA GLY A 13 34.77 22.23 -9.92
C GLY A 13 33.46 22.42 -9.14
N ALA A 14 33.32 23.52 -8.37
CA ALA A 14 32.09 23.78 -7.61
C ALA A 14 31.00 24.50 -8.43
N TRP A 15 31.40 25.37 -9.36
CA TRP A 15 30.45 26.19 -10.12
C TRP A 15 29.60 25.39 -11.10
N TRP A 16 30.13 24.37 -11.75
CA TRP A 16 29.32 23.56 -12.68
C TRP A 16 28.22 22.78 -11.94
N ARG A 17 28.44 22.39 -10.67
CA ARG A 17 27.41 21.76 -9.82
C ARG A 17 26.27 22.72 -9.50
N LEU A 18 26.56 23.99 -9.30
CA LEU A 18 25.55 25.03 -9.13
C LEU A 18 24.78 25.28 -10.43
N TRP A 19 25.46 25.28 -11.58
CA TRP A 19 24.80 25.39 -12.89
C TRP A 19 23.88 24.21 -13.19
N ALA A 20 24.17 23.01 -12.69
CA ALA A 20 23.29 21.85 -12.82
C ALA A 20 21.96 22.02 -12.08
N LEU A 21 21.87 22.90 -11.07
CA LEU A 21 20.64 23.22 -10.37
C LEU A 21 19.76 24.23 -11.13
N VAL A 22 20.33 25.03 -12.03
CA VAL A 22 19.62 26.10 -12.73
C VAL A 22 18.42 25.57 -13.55
N PRO A 23 18.53 24.48 -14.34
CA PRO A 23 17.37 23.94 -15.04
C PRO A 23 16.27 23.45 -14.08
N ILE A 24 16.66 22.87 -12.94
CA ILE A 24 15.73 22.39 -11.93
C ILE A 24 15.01 23.57 -11.27
N LEU A 25 15.74 24.63 -10.92
CA LEU A 25 15.14 25.85 -10.32
C LEU A 25 14.22 26.57 -11.31
N LEU A 26 14.60 26.62 -12.60
CA LEU A 26 13.76 27.18 -13.65
C LEU A 26 12.48 26.35 -13.84
N LEU A 27 12.60 25.01 -13.82
CA LEU A 27 11.45 24.11 -13.92
C LEU A 27 10.54 24.27 -12.70
N VAL A 28 11.09 24.26 -11.49
CA VAL A 28 10.32 24.46 -10.25
C VAL A 28 9.67 25.84 -10.24
N GLY A 29 10.39 26.89 -10.67
CA GLY A 29 9.86 28.24 -10.83
C GLY A 29 8.70 28.29 -11.83
N ALA A 30 8.87 27.70 -13.02
CA ALA A 30 7.83 27.63 -14.04
C ALA A 30 6.59 26.85 -13.55
N VAL A 31 6.80 25.69 -12.92
CA VAL A 31 5.71 24.89 -12.33
C VAL A 31 5.02 25.64 -11.19
N SER A 32 5.77 26.35 -10.35
CA SER A 32 5.20 27.17 -9.26
C SER A 32 4.37 28.32 -9.77
N ILE A 33 4.86 29.06 -10.80
CA ILE A 33 4.13 30.13 -11.48
C ILE A 33 2.86 29.56 -12.13
N PHE A 34 2.97 28.44 -12.85
CA PHE A 34 1.83 27.76 -13.45
C PHE A 34 0.80 27.31 -12.41
N ALA A 35 1.27 26.71 -11.30
CA ALA A 35 0.40 26.28 -10.20
C ALA A 35 -0.26 27.46 -9.47
N SER A 36 0.44 28.61 -9.33
CA SER A 36 -0.09 29.79 -8.65
C SER A 36 -1.05 30.61 -9.53
N SER A 37 -0.85 30.57 -10.87
CA SER A 37 -1.70 31.28 -11.82
C SER A 37 -3.05 30.62 -12.11
N GLY A 38 -3.40 29.54 -11.39
CA GLY A 38 -4.66 28.84 -11.58
C GLY A 38 -4.68 27.88 -12.77
N GLY A 39 -3.65 27.88 -13.58
CA GLY A 39 -3.11 26.99 -14.59
C GLY A 39 -4.02 26.05 -15.38
N SER A 40 -5.23 26.47 -15.75
CA SER A 40 -5.97 25.76 -16.79
C SER A 40 -5.50 26.23 -18.14
N LEU A 41 -4.82 25.35 -18.88
CA LEU A 41 -4.52 25.59 -20.31
C LEU A 41 -5.82 25.85 -21.10
N VAL A 42 -6.94 25.39 -20.59
CA VAL A 42 -8.29 25.59 -21.15
C VAL A 42 -8.70 27.06 -21.08
N GLU A 43 -8.33 27.80 -20.01
CA GLU A 43 -8.58 29.24 -19.92
C GLU A 43 -7.77 30.04 -20.93
N LEU A 44 -6.53 29.60 -21.23
CA LEU A 44 -5.68 30.20 -22.28
C LEU A 44 -6.24 29.99 -23.69
N VAL A 45 -7.04 28.95 -23.89
CA VAL A 45 -7.70 28.62 -25.17
C VAL A 45 -9.14 29.13 -25.21
N GLY A 46 -9.60 29.86 -24.16
CA GLY A 46 -10.93 30.47 -24.11
C GLY A 46 -12.09 29.53 -23.77
N GLY A 47 -11.80 28.35 -23.21
CA GLY A 47 -12.80 27.41 -22.71
C GLY A 47 -13.01 27.54 -21.19
N ASN A 48 -14.26 27.62 -20.74
CA ASN A 48 -14.60 27.44 -19.32
C ASN A 48 -14.87 25.95 -19.09
N PRO A 49 -13.98 25.21 -18.41
CA PRO A 49 -14.28 23.82 -18.07
C PRO A 49 -15.51 23.79 -17.13
N PRO A 50 -16.38 22.77 -17.27
CA PRO A 50 -17.50 22.63 -16.35
C PRO A 50 -16.98 22.52 -14.91
N PRO A 51 -17.69 23.11 -13.95
CA PRO A 51 -17.30 23.04 -12.54
C PRO A 51 -17.24 21.58 -12.10
N ARG A 52 -16.12 21.17 -11.49
CA ARG A 52 -15.95 19.88 -10.86
C ARG A 52 -16.17 20.04 -9.36
N ASP A 53 -17.36 20.45 -8.98
CA ASP A 53 -17.69 20.81 -7.60
C ASP A 53 -18.09 19.61 -6.76
N GLU A 54 -17.36 18.50 -6.90
CA GLU A 54 -17.55 17.26 -6.17
C GLU A 54 -16.86 17.34 -4.81
N PHE A 55 -17.58 16.94 -3.75
CA PHE A 55 -16.99 16.68 -2.44
C PHE A 55 -16.28 15.32 -2.42
N ASP A 56 -15.28 15.20 -1.55
CA ASP A 56 -14.71 13.94 -1.16
C ASP A 56 -15.37 13.50 0.16
N ILE A 57 -16.22 12.46 0.11
CA ILE A 57 -16.84 11.85 1.29
C ILE A 57 -15.82 10.84 1.88
N ARG A 58 -14.99 11.35 2.81
CA ARG A 58 -13.89 10.58 3.38
C ARG A 58 -14.33 9.47 4.32
N ARG A 59 -15.30 9.76 5.15
CA ARG A 59 -15.76 8.81 6.17
C ARG A 59 -17.23 9.00 6.44
N VAL A 60 -17.93 7.90 6.59
CA VAL A 60 -19.27 7.84 7.14
C VAL A 60 -19.19 7.00 8.41
N THR A 61 -19.70 7.52 9.51
CA THR A 61 -19.74 6.81 10.80
C THR A 61 -21.18 6.67 11.25
N PHE A 62 -21.49 5.54 11.83
CA PHE A 62 -22.82 5.21 12.33
C PHE A 62 -22.78 5.12 13.83
N GLU A 63 -23.58 5.95 14.49
CA GLU A 63 -23.87 5.90 15.91
C GLU A 63 -25.38 5.69 16.09
N PRO A 64 -25.88 5.20 17.24
CA PRO A 64 -27.31 5.01 17.45
C PRO A 64 -28.12 6.28 17.16
N GLY A 65 -28.97 6.25 16.10
CA GLY A 65 -29.82 7.37 15.70
C GLY A 65 -29.09 8.52 14.99
N VAL A 66 -27.79 8.36 14.64
CA VAL A 66 -27.01 9.44 14.00
C VAL A 66 -26.08 8.86 12.93
N ILE A 67 -26.00 9.54 11.79
CA ILE A 67 -24.99 9.33 10.76
C ILE A 67 -24.09 10.55 10.72
N GLU A 68 -22.78 10.36 10.88
CA GLU A 68 -21.80 11.42 10.67
C GLU A 68 -21.07 11.25 9.35
N ILE A 69 -21.07 12.28 8.52
CA ILE A 69 -20.45 12.28 7.20
C ILE A 69 -19.32 13.29 7.20
N ARG A 70 -18.08 12.82 7.09
CA ARG A 70 -16.91 13.69 6.97
C ARG A 70 -16.62 13.99 5.52
N VAL A 71 -16.79 15.25 5.12
CA VAL A 71 -16.56 15.72 3.76
C VAL A 71 -15.35 16.64 3.69
N THR A 72 -14.64 16.57 2.56
CA THR A 72 -13.48 17.42 2.25
C THR A 72 -13.71 18.06 0.89
N ASN A 73 -13.27 19.31 0.73
CA ASN A 73 -13.21 19.95 -0.57
C ASN A 73 -11.86 19.66 -1.25
N PRO A 74 -11.80 18.82 -2.28
CA PRO A 74 -10.57 18.56 -3.02
C PRO A 74 -10.28 19.63 -4.09
N GLN A 75 -11.26 20.47 -4.42
CA GLN A 75 -11.20 21.43 -5.51
C GLN A 75 -10.44 22.71 -5.12
N ARG A 76 -10.05 23.49 -6.13
CA ARG A 76 -9.41 24.80 -5.90
C ARG A 76 -10.38 25.85 -5.40
N GLU A 77 -11.62 25.81 -5.95
CA GLU A 77 -12.70 26.70 -5.59
C GLU A 77 -13.29 26.34 -4.23
N LYS A 78 -13.96 27.30 -3.62
CA LYS A 78 -14.69 27.06 -2.36
C LYS A 78 -15.97 26.30 -2.68
N LEU A 79 -16.24 25.22 -1.97
CA LEU A 79 -17.47 24.45 -2.06
C LEU A 79 -18.34 24.69 -0.83
N THR A 80 -19.63 24.95 -1.05
CA THR A 80 -20.61 25.11 0.03
C THR A 80 -21.55 23.90 0.03
N ILE A 81 -21.75 23.30 1.19
CA ILE A 81 -22.70 22.19 1.40
C ILE A 81 -24.11 22.77 1.33
N ALA A 82 -24.92 22.29 0.39
CA ALA A 82 -26.29 22.79 0.16
C ALA A 82 -27.35 21.83 0.71
N SER A 83 -27.24 20.52 0.44
CA SER A 83 -28.18 19.52 0.93
C SER A 83 -27.48 18.18 1.16
N VAL A 84 -28.12 17.34 1.95
CA VAL A 84 -27.66 15.98 2.28
C VAL A 84 -28.82 15.04 2.03
N THR A 85 -28.52 13.88 1.47
CA THR A 85 -29.47 12.82 1.23
C THR A 85 -29.04 11.52 1.96
N VAL A 86 -30.01 10.77 2.39
CA VAL A 86 -29.88 9.36 2.81
C VAL A 86 -30.86 8.57 1.99
N ASP A 87 -30.40 7.55 1.28
CA ASP A 87 -31.17 6.75 0.33
C ASP A 87 -32.02 7.62 -0.62
N ASP A 88 -31.35 8.58 -1.26
CA ASP A 88 -31.90 9.58 -2.18
C ASP A 88 -32.94 10.55 -1.56
N ALA A 89 -33.32 10.38 -0.30
CA ALA A 89 -34.22 11.29 0.40
C ALA A 89 -33.44 12.44 1.04
N ILE A 90 -33.87 13.70 0.83
CA ILE A 90 -33.31 14.87 1.49
C ILE A 90 -33.63 14.80 2.99
N VAL A 91 -32.59 14.90 3.81
CA VAL A 91 -32.70 14.80 5.27
C VAL A 91 -32.22 16.08 5.97
N PRO A 92 -32.78 16.41 7.15
CA PRO A 92 -32.25 17.48 7.95
C PRO A 92 -30.85 17.15 8.45
N PHE A 93 -29.97 18.14 8.49
CA PHE A 93 -28.59 17.94 8.93
C PHE A 93 -28.06 19.14 9.70
N ARG A 94 -27.01 18.92 10.45
CA ARG A 94 -26.22 19.96 11.13
C ARG A 94 -24.77 19.82 10.66
N ILE A 95 -24.08 20.94 10.52
CA ILE A 95 -22.66 20.95 10.15
C ILE A 95 -21.85 21.29 11.40
N ASP A 96 -20.93 20.40 11.74
CA ASP A 96 -19.90 20.68 12.72
C ASP A 96 -18.64 21.14 11.98
N GLY A 97 -18.46 22.47 11.98
CA GLY A 97 -17.44 23.16 11.21
C GLY A 97 -18.01 24.17 10.18
N PRO A 98 -17.21 24.64 9.24
CA PRO A 98 -17.66 25.60 8.22
C PRO A 98 -18.52 24.94 7.13
N ALA A 99 -19.65 25.54 6.79
CA ALA A 99 -20.49 25.09 5.66
C ALA A 99 -19.82 25.32 4.30
N THR A 100 -18.94 26.33 4.20
CA THR A 100 -18.14 26.61 3.00
C THR A 100 -16.70 26.19 3.21
N LEU A 101 -16.29 25.19 2.46
CA LEU A 101 -14.97 24.57 2.57
C LEU A 101 -13.98 25.18 1.58
N LYS A 102 -12.86 25.69 2.07
CA LYS A 102 -11.68 26.01 1.26
C LYS A 102 -11.01 24.70 0.82
N ARG A 103 -10.11 24.79 -0.17
CA ARG A 103 -9.32 23.65 -0.66
C ARG A 103 -8.71 22.85 0.49
N LEU A 104 -8.87 21.51 0.46
CA LEU A 104 -8.38 20.54 1.42
C LEU A 104 -8.86 20.75 2.87
N ARG A 105 -9.91 21.54 3.06
CA ARG A 105 -10.58 21.68 4.35
C ARG A 105 -11.75 20.72 4.43
N SER A 106 -12.01 20.24 5.64
CA SER A 106 -13.08 19.28 5.93
C SER A 106 -14.07 19.85 6.93
N SER A 107 -15.30 19.36 6.87
CA SER A 107 -16.34 19.51 7.90
C SER A 107 -17.00 18.17 8.15
N THR A 108 -17.60 18.01 9.33
CA THR A 108 -18.43 16.87 9.65
C THR A 108 -19.91 17.29 9.55
N ILE A 109 -20.68 16.52 8.81
CA ILE A 109 -22.13 16.68 8.69
C ILE A 109 -22.74 15.65 9.62
N VAL A 110 -23.63 16.08 10.52
CA VAL A 110 -24.33 15.24 11.48
C VAL A 110 -25.78 15.15 11.05
N VAL A 111 -26.22 13.95 10.72
CA VAL A 111 -27.57 13.65 10.25
C VAL A 111 -28.28 12.81 11.31
N PRO A 112 -29.30 13.37 12.00
CA PRO A 112 -30.19 12.54 12.83
C PRO A 112 -31.00 11.59 11.93
N PHE A 113 -30.74 10.29 12.03
CA PHE A 113 -31.38 9.28 11.19
C PHE A 113 -31.38 7.94 11.88
N ASP A 114 -32.56 7.32 11.98
CA ASP A 114 -32.74 5.99 12.55
C ASP A 114 -32.43 4.94 11.49
N TRP A 115 -31.16 4.60 11.38
CA TRP A 115 -30.67 3.56 10.48
C TRP A 115 -30.83 2.16 11.11
N VAL A 116 -30.96 1.14 10.26
CA VAL A 116 -31.12 -0.26 10.69
C VAL A 116 -29.80 -0.98 10.50
N GLU A 117 -29.34 -1.69 11.53
CA GLU A 117 -28.10 -2.47 11.47
C GLU A 117 -28.19 -3.59 10.42
N GLY A 118 -27.19 -3.65 9.53
CA GLY A 118 -27.09 -4.63 8.46
C GLY A 118 -27.78 -4.23 7.15
N ASP A 119 -28.57 -3.15 7.12
CA ASP A 119 -29.21 -2.69 5.90
C ASP A 119 -28.23 -1.90 5.01
N PRO A 120 -28.30 -2.05 3.68
CA PRO A 120 -27.54 -1.21 2.77
C PRO A 120 -28.06 0.22 2.85
N ILE A 121 -27.16 1.19 2.82
CA ILE A 121 -27.49 2.60 2.93
C ILE A 121 -26.60 3.45 2.02
N SER A 122 -27.15 4.52 1.45
CA SER A 122 -26.40 5.49 0.68
C SER A 122 -26.49 6.87 1.29
N VAL A 123 -25.37 7.60 1.33
CA VAL A 123 -25.35 8.99 1.75
C VAL A 123 -24.86 9.87 0.61
N GLY A 124 -25.55 11.01 0.41
CA GLY A 124 -25.20 11.95 -0.64
C GLY A 124 -25.03 13.36 -0.11
N VAL A 125 -24.11 14.09 -0.70
CA VAL A 125 -23.86 15.50 -0.37
C VAL A 125 -23.88 16.32 -1.64
N THR A 126 -24.74 17.36 -1.69
CA THR A 126 -24.89 18.24 -2.84
C THR A 126 -24.19 19.56 -2.57
N SER A 127 -23.40 20.02 -3.53
CA SER A 127 -22.78 21.33 -3.49
C SER A 127 -23.79 22.45 -3.85
N SER A 128 -23.46 23.70 -3.54
CA SER A 128 -24.28 24.88 -3.92
C SER A 128 -24.40 25.09 -5.43
N THR A 129 -23.56 24.41 -6.22
CA THR A 129 -23.62 24.41 -7.70
C THR A 129 -24.50 23.29 -8.25
N GLY A 130 -25.08 22.45 -7.37
CA GLY A 130 -25.98 21.36 -7.72
C GLY A 130 -25.28 20.03 -8.02
N ILE A 131 -23.97 19.92 -7.86
CA ILE A 131 -23.25 18.65 -8.04
C ILE A 131 -23.48 17.77 -6.82
N HIS A 132 -23.97 16.55 -7.09
CA HIS A 132 -24.33 15.57 -6.08
C HIS A 132 -23.27 14.45 -6.03
N THR A 133 -22.65 14.26 -4.88
CA THR A 133 -21.66 13.20 -4.62
C THR A 133 -22.28 12.16 -3.69
N VAL A 134 -22.32 10.91 -4.09
CA VAL A 134 -22.93 9.80 -3.33
C VAL A 134 -21.85 8.79 -2.90
N LYS A 135 -21.99 8.26 -1.69
CA LYS A 135 -21.24 7.11 -1.20
C LYS A 135 -22.23 6.06 -0.70
N ALA A 136 -22.22 4.88 -1.35
CA ALA A 136 -23.00 3.72 -0.93
C ALA A 136 -22.19 2.85 0.04
N MET A 137 -22.85 2.32 1.06
CA MET A 137 -22.34 1.33 1.99
C MET A 137 -23.18 0.05 1.89
N ALA A 138 -22.51 -1.09 1.84
CA ALA A 138 -23.18 -2.39 1.71
C ALA A 138 -24.05 -2.76 2.92
N ALA A 139 -23.64 -2.30 4.11
CA ALA A 139 -24.40 -2.45 5.35
C ALA A 139 -24.08 -1.28 6.30
N ALA A 140 -25.11 -0.74 6.94
CA ALA A 140 -24.95 0.18 8.06
C ALA A 140 -24.57 -0.62 9.31
N VAL A 141 -23.38 -0.40 9.84
CA VAL A 141 -22.90 -1.05 11.06
C VAL A 141 -22.38 0.00 12.02
N GLU A 142 -22.69 -0.14 13.29
CA GLU A 142 -22.16 0.79 14.31
C GLU A 142 -20.64 0.86 14.19
N THR A 143 -20.15 2.08 13.97
CA THR A 143 -18.73 2.28 13.70
C THR A 143 -17.90 1.99 14.96
N PRO A 144 -16.91 1.08 14.89
CA PRO A 144 -16.08 0.79 16.03
C PRO A 144 -15.37 2.04 16.55
N THR A 145 -15.67 2.41 17.77
CA THR A 145 -14.94 3.48 18.44
C THR A 145 -13.57 2.98 18.90
N ALA A 146 -12.61 3.89 19.03
CA ALA A 146 -11.24 3.57 19.44
C ALA A 146 -11.21 3.22 20.95
N THR A 147 -11.64 2.01 21.29
CA THR A 147 -11.60 1.46 22.64
C THR A 147 -10.44 0.46 22.77
N PRO A 148 -9.95 0.16 23.98
CA PRO A 148 -8.96 -0.90 24.18
C PRO A 148 -9.42 -2.25 23.60
N GLY A 149 -10.72 -2.55 23.62
CA GLY A 149 -11.30 -3.78 23.05
C GLY A 149 -11.18 -3.82 21.54
N SER A 150 -11.54 -2.74 20.84
CA SER A 150 -11.43 -2.66 19.38
C SER A 150 -9.98 -2.65 18.90
N PHE A 151 -9.06 -1.99 19.63
CA PHE A 151 -7.63 -2.08 19.36
C PHE A 151 -7.11 -3.51 19.48
N LEU A 152 -7.50 -4.24 20.50
CA LEU A 152 -7.12 -5.64 20.68
C LEU A 152 -7.75 -6.53 19.61
N GLY A 153 -9.00 -6.30 19.24
CA GLY A 153 -9.69 -7.02 18.15
C GLY A 153 -8.96 -6.90 16.81
N TYR A 154 -8.67 -5.67 16.37
CA TYR A 154 -7.89 -5.44 15.15
C TYR A 154 -6.47 -5.97 15.25
N ALA A 155 -5.81 -5.89 16.41
CA ALA A 155 -4.50 -6.50 16.62
C ALA A 155 -4.54 -8.02 16.46
N LEU A 156 -5.56 -8.68 17.00
CA LEU A 156 -5.76 -10.12 16.88
C LEU A 156 -6.00 -10.52 15.42
N ILE A 157 -6.84 -9.77 14.71
CA ILE A 157 -7.08 -9.99 13.27
C ILE A 157 -5.76 -9.88 12.50
N GLY A 158 -5.00 -8.79 12.67
CA GLY A 158 -3.71 -8.60 12.00
C GLY A 158 -2.67 -9.66 12.40
N PHE A 159 -2.69 -10.13 13.64
CA PHE A 159 -1.85 -11.24 14.09
C PHE A 159 -2.21 -12.55 13.40
N LEU A 160 -3.50 -12.86 13.28
CA LEU A 160 -3.99 -14.07 12.61
C LEU A 160 -3.71 -14.04 11.10
N VAL A 161 -3.82 -12.87 10.48
CA VAL A 161 -3.55 -12.71 9.04
C VAL A 161 -2.05 -12.74 8.75
N GLY A 162 -1.24 -12.00 9.50
CA GLY A 162 0.18 -11.79 9.17
C GLY A 162 1.11 -12.69 9.98
N VAL A 163 1.14 -12.53 11.31
CA VAL A 163 2.21 -13.11 12.14
C VAL A 163 2.12 -14.62 12.23
N LEU A 164 0.94 -15.14 12.54
CA LEU A 164 0.74 -16.58 12.73
C LEU A 164 1.06 -17.41 11.48
N PRO A 165 0.52 -17.10 10.28
CA PRO A 165 0.79 -17.90 9.10
C PRO A 165 2.24 -17.80 8.62
N VAL A 166 2.87 -16.64 8.71
CA VAL A 166 4.31 -16.49 8.42
C VAL A 166 5.15 -17.35 9.37
N ALA A 167 4.81 -17.37 10.68
CA ALA A 167 5.49 -18.25 11.63
C ALA A 167 5.34 -19.73 11.27
N LEU A 168 4.14 -20.16 10.86
CA LEU A 168 3.88 -21.52 10.40
C LEU A 168 4.70 -21.84 9.15
N GLY A 169 4.81 -20.94 8.19
CA GLY A 169 5.66 -21.11 7.02
C GLY A 169 7.14 -21.26 7.38
N LEU A 170 7.65 -20.44 8.30
CA LEU A 170 9.02 -20.54 8.82
C LEU A 170 9.27 -21.84 9.59
N ALA A 171 8.25 -22.44 10.20
CA ALA A 171 8.38 -23.72 10.88
C ALA A 171 8.80 -24.88 9.97
N TRP A 172 8.65 -24.74 8.64
CA TRP A 172 9.16 -25.71 7.67
C TRP A 172 10.68 -25.66 7.44
N LEU A 173 11.38 -24.69 8.00
CA LEU A 173 12.84 -24.55 7.85
C LEU A 173 13.64 -25.85 8.11
N PRO A 174 13.36 -26.70 9.14
CA PRO A 174 14.08 -27.95 9.34
C PRO A 174 13.95 -28.94 8.17
N SER A 175 12.78 -28.98 7.53
CA SER A 175 12.51 -29.82 6.37
C SER A 175 13.22 -29.28 5.11
N LEU A 176 13.17 -27.95 4.91
CA LEU A 176 13.85 -27.29 3.79
C LEU A 176 15.37 -27.49 3.83
N ARG A 177 15.97 -27.55 5.02
CA ARG A 177 17.42 -27.84 5.18
C ARG A 177 17.84 -29.22 4.72
N ARG A 178 16.91 -30.16 4.63
CA ARG A 178 17.15 -31.53 4.14
C ARG A 178 16.74 -31.70 2.68
N ALA A 179 16.16 -30.68 2.07
CA ALA A 179 15.71 -30.74 0.69
C ALA A 179 16.88 -30.68 -0.29
N ASP A 180 16.73 -31.39 -1.42
CA ASP A 180 17.66 -31.28 -2.55
C ASP A 180 17.73 -29.84 -3.04
N PRO A 181 18.90 -29.33 -3.47
CA PRO A 181 19.07 -27.98 -4.01
C PRO A 181 18.10 -27.64 -5.14
N ARG A 182 17.63 -28.60 -5.92
CA ARG A 182 16.62 -28.40 -6.98
C ARG A 182 15.27 -27.99 -6.39
N TRP A 183 14.87 -28.62 -5.28
CA TRP A 183 13.64 -28.25 -4.57
C TRP A 183 13.75 -26.89 -3.88
N LEU A 184 14.93 -26.55 -3.33
CA LEU A 184 15.16 -25.19 -2.81
C LEU A 184 15.02 -24.14 -3.90
N ALA A 185 15.53 -24.43 -5.12
CA ALA A 185 15.31 -23.57 -6.28
C ALA A 185 13.83 -23.42 -6.63
N ALA A 186 13.07 -24.54 -6.57
CA ALA A 186 11.62 -24.50 -6.80
C ALA A 186 10.90 -23.65 -5.74
N PHE A 187 11.23 -23.76 -4.46
CA PHE A 187 10.63 -22.95 -3.39
C PHE A 187 11.00 -21.46 -3.51
N MET A 188 12.24 -21.15 -3.88
CA MET A 188 12.64 -19.78 -4.16
C MET A 188 11.87 -19.20 -5.35
N ALA A 189 11.74 -19.96 -6.43
CA ALA A 189 10.99 -19.54 -7.60
C ALA A 189 9.47 -19.45 -7.31
N LEU A 190 8.92 -20.33 -6.46
CA LEU A 190 7.54 -20.24 -5.96
C LEU A 190 7.32 -18.90 -5.26
N THR A 191 8.23 -18.49 -4.37
CA THR A 191 8.18 -17.17 -3.73
C THR A 191 8.18 -16.03 -4.75
N ALA A 192 9.02 -16.10 -5.79
CA ALA A 192 9.02 -15.10 -6.85
C ALA A 192 7.68 -15.06 -7.62
N GLY A 193 7.06 -16.22 -7.87
CA GLY A 193 5.74 -16.35 -8.49
C GLY A 193 4.63 -15.73 -7.63
N LEU A 194 4.61 -16.05 -6.33
CA LEU A 194 3.69 -15.45 -5.35
C LEU A 194 3.81 -13.93 -5.34
N LEU A 195 5.01 -13.42 -5.14
CA LEU A 195 5.26 -11.98 -5.06
C LEU A 195 4.97 -11.25 -6.38
N THR A 196 5.15 -11.92 -7.53
CA THR A 196 4.77 -11.34 -8.83
C THR A 196 3.25 -11.17 -8.91
N PHE A 197 2.49 -12.19 -8.51
CA PHE A 197 1.02 -12.10 -8.49
C PHE A 197 0.56 -11.01 -7.52
N LEU A 198 1.12 -10.99 -6.30
CA LEU A 198 0.81 -9.99 -5.29
C LEU A 198 1.12 -8.56 -5.77
N ALA A 199 2.25 -8.37 -6.47
CA ALA A 199 2.60 -7.06 -7.05
C ALA A 199 1.57 -6.59 -8.07
N LEU A 200 1.10 -7.49 -8.94
CA LEU A 200 0.07 -7.17 -9.95
C LEU A 200 -1.28 -6.91 -9.30
N SER A 201 -1.67 -7.70 -8.30
CA SER A 201 -2.91 -7.51 -7.55
C SER A 201 -2.89 -6.18 -6.78
N ALA A 202 -1.82 -5.88 -6.05
CA ALA A 202 -1.66 -4.62 -5.33
C ALA A 202 -1.66 -3.40 -6.29
N LEU A 203 -1.05 -3.53 -7.47
CA LEU A 203 -1.09 -2.49 -8.49
C LEU A 203 -2.52 -2.26 -9.01
N SER A 204 -3.25 -3.34 -9.28
CA SER A 204 -4.65 -3.26 -9.71
C SER A 204 -5.52 -2.56 -8.67
N GLU A 205 -5.35 -2.90 -7.40
CA GLU A 205 -6.07 -2.28 -6.28
C GLU A 205 -5.71 -0.80 -6.11
N ALA A 206 -4.41 -0.45 -6.18
CA ALA A 206 -3.96 0.94 -6.15
C ALA A 206 -4.57 1.78 -7.27
N LEU A 207 -4.69 1.22 -8.48
CA LEU A 207 -5.30 1.89 -9.63
C LEU A 207 -6.82 2.01 -9.49
N ALA A 208 -7.48 1.00 -8.94
CA ALA A 208 -8.93 1.02 -8.70
C ALA A 208 -9.29 2.09 -7.64
N LEU A 209 -8.62 2.08 -6.49
CA LEU A 209 -8.81 3.09 -5.45
C LEU A 209 -8.46 4.49 -5.93
N GLN A 210 -7.40 4.64 -6.74
CA GLN A 210 -7.00 5.93 -7.30
C GLN A 210 -8.06 6.49 -8.24
N ALA A 211 -8.75 5.64 -9.00
CA ALA A 211 -9.82 6.07 -9.90
C ALA A 211 -11.02 6.66 -9.14
N ALA A 212 -11.25 6.23 -7.90
CA ALA A 212 -12.27 6.78 -7.02
C ALA A 212 -11.84 8.08 -6.31
N LEU A 213 -10.53 8.42 -6.30
CA LEU A 213 -10.06 9.65 -5.69
C LEU A 213 -10.32 10.86 -6.59
N PRO A 214 -10.73 12.00 -6.02
CA PRO A 214 -10.79 13.26 -6.75
C PRO A 214 -9.45 13.60 -7.39
N GLY A 215 -9.45 14.05 -8.64
CA GLY A 215 -8.23 14.30 -9.42
C GLY A 215 -7.22 15.28 -8.78
N ALA A 216 -7.67 16.10 -7.81
CA ALA A 216 -6.82 17.00 -7.04
C ALA A 216 -5.97 16.30 -5.96
N LEU A 217 -6.33 15.07 -5.55
CA LEU A 217 -5.69 14.33 -4.46
C LEU A 217 -4.75 13.22 -4.91
N GLY A 218 -4.65 12.96 -6.20
CA GLY A 218 -3.87 11.83 -6.63
C GLY A 218 -3.65 11.77 -8.13
N GLY A 219 -4.18 10.77 -8.72
CA GLY A 219 -3.92 10.40 -10.09
C GLY A 219 -2.84 9.33 -10.18
N THR A 220 -2.64 8.81 -11.38
CA THR A 220 -1.66 7.76 -11.68
C THR A 220 -0.25 8.12 -11.18
N GLY A 221 0.06 9.41 -11.03
CA GLY A 221 1.33 9.91 -10.50
C GLY A 221 1.60 9.48 -9.06
N LEU A 222 0.58 9.41 -8.20
CA LEU A 222 0.73 8.92 -6.82
C LEU A 222 1.12 7.44 -6.79
N VAL A 223 0.47 6.62 -7.63
CA VAL A 223 0.78 5.20 -7.76
C VAL A 223 2.21 5.01 -8.25
N VAL A 224 2.59 5.69 -9.35
CA VAL A 224 3.96 5.62 -9.91
C VAL A 224 5.00 6.05 -8.89
N LEU A 225 4.74 7.13 -8.13
CA LEU A 225 5.64 7.63 -7.09
C LEU A 225 5.80 6.61 -5.96
N GLY A 226 4.70 6.04 -5.45
CA GLY A 226 4.72 5.03 -4.40
C GLY A 226 5.50 3.77 -4.80
N VAL A 227 5.23 3.25 -6.01
CA VAL A 227 5.97 2.11 -6.60
C VAL A 227 7.46 2.43 -6.72
N ALA A 228 7.81 3.59 -7.31
CA ALA A 228 9.20 3.97 -7.54
C ALA A 228 9.97 4.17 -6.23
N LEU A 229 9.40 4.89 -5.26
CA LEU A 229 10.04 5.14 -3.97
C LEU A 229 10.28 3.83 -3.20
N SER A 230 9.30 2.93 -3.19
CA SER A 230 9.44 1.64 -2.52
C SER A 230 10.46 0.75 -3.21
N TYR A 231 10.40 0.61 -4.54
CA TYR A 231 11.37 -0.17 -5.31
C TYR A 231 12.79 0.34 -5.12
N LEU A 232 13.01 1.65 -5.27
CA LEU A 232 14.34 2.27 -5.12
C LEU A 232 14.82 2.23 -3.67
N GLY A 233 13.91 2.46 -2.71
CA GLY A 233 14.21 2.37 -1.28
C GLY A 233 14.71 0.97 -0.90
N LEU A 234 14.00 -0.08 -1.31
CA LEU A 234 14.43 -1.46 -1.08
C LEU A 234 15.70 -1.84 -1.88
N THR A 235 15.88 -1.31 -3.08
CA THR A 235 17.15 -1.47 -3.82
C THR A 235 18.32 -0.88 -3.03
N TYR A 236 18.14 0.30 -2.42
CA TYR A 236 19.13 0.89 -1.54
C TYR A 236 19.42 0.03 -0.30
N VAL A 237 18.36 -0.48 0.35
CA VAL A 237 18.48 -1.40 1.50
C VAL A 237 19.20 -2.69 1.09
N SER A 238 18.85 -3.29 -0.05
CA SER A 238 19.53 -4.45 -0.62
C SER A 238 21.03 -4.21 -0.78
N GLY A 239 21.39 -3.05 -1.34
CA GLY A 239 22.80 -2.65 -1.48
C GLY A 239 23.54 -2.48 -0.15
N ARG A 240 22.84 -2.12 0.93
CA ARG A 240 23.41 -2.03 2.29
C ARG A 240 23.53 -3.40 2.94
N LEU A 241 22.53 -4.25 2.81
CA LEU A 241 22.54 -5.62 3.34
C LEU A 241 23.58 -6.50 2.64
N GLY A 242 23.91 -6.22 1.37
CA GLY A 242 24.92 -6.94 0.58
C GLY A 242 26.38 -6.53 0.89
N ARG A 243 26.60 -5.57 1.80
CA ARG A 243 27.93 -5.05 2.17
C ARG A 243 28.43 -5.42 3.58
N PRO A 244 28.42 -6.67 4.05
CA PRO A 244 29.21 -7.05 5.20
C PRO A 244 30.70 -7.18 4.78
N GLU A 245 31.62 -6.92 5.68
CA GLU A 245 33.06 -7.24 5.53
C GLU A 245 33.18 -8.71 5.11
N GLY A 246 33.65 -8.97 3.89
CA GLY A 246 33.70 -10.30 3.28
C GLY A 246 32.60 -10.59 2.22
N ALA A 247 31.94 -9.57 1.70
CA ALA A 247 30.99 -9.70 0.60
C ALA A 247 31.62 -10.41 -0.60
N ARG A 248 30.92 -11.42 -1.13
CA ARG A 248 31.36 -12.17 -2.32
C ARG A 248 31.34 -11.25 -3.55
N PRO A 249 32.28 -11.46 -4.50
CA PRO A 249 32.44 -10.60 -5.68
C PRO A 249 31.22 -10.59 -6.61
N ASP A 250 30.29 -11.56 -6.47
CA ASP A 250 29.14 -11.74 -7.36
C ASP A 250 27.95 -10.80 -7.11
N GLY A 251 28.00 -10.00 -6.02
CA GLY A 251 26.96 -9.03 -5.68
C GLY A 251 25.58 -9.63 -5.37
N VAL A 252 25.48 -10.95 -5.18
CA VAL A 252 24.22 -11.65 -4.86
C VAL A 252 24.01 -11.72 -3.37
N LEU A 253 22.84 -11.26 -2.91
CA LEU A 253 22.40 -11.49 -1.54
C LEU A 253 22.26 -12.98 -1.27
N GLY A 254 22.67 -13.42 -0.11
CA GLY A 254 22.54 -14.83 0.26
C GLY A 254 22.03 -15.02 1.67
N GLY A 255 21.36 -16.11 1.90
CA GLY A 255 20.96 -16.57 3.22
C GLY A 255 20.10 -15.54 3.97
N VAL A 256 20.58 -15.12 5.16
CA VAL A 256 19.82 -14.24 6.06
C VAL A 256 19.59 -12.85 5.48
N ALA A 257 20.51 -12.32 4.68
CA ALA A 257 20.34 -11.00 4.07
C ALA A 257 19.19 -11.00 3.06
N LEU A 258 19.11 -12.03 2.21
CA LEU A 258 17.99 -12.19 1.28
C LEU A 258 16.68 -12.45 2.04
N ALA A 259 16.68 -13.32 3.06
CA ALA A 259 15.52 -13.57 3.90
C ALA A 259 15.00 -12.28 4.57
N THR A 260 15.91 -11.41 5.02
CA THR A 260 15.54 -10.11 5.63
C THR A 260 14.88 -9.19 4.58
N LEU A 261 15.42 -9.15 3.37
CA LEU A 261 14.84 -8.34 2.30
C LEU A 261 13.46 -8.87 1.88
N VAL A 262 13.32 -10.19 1.75
CA VAL A 262 12.04 -10.86 1.49
C VAL A 262 11.04 -10.54 2.61
N ALA A 263 11.45 -10.64 3.88
CA ALA A 263 10.60 -10.32 5.02
C ALA A 263 10.14 -8.84 5.03
N ILE A 264 11.00 -7.89 4.67
CA ILE A 264 10.63 -6.47 4.55
C ILE A 264 9.61 -6.27 3.42
N GLY A 265 9.85 -6.88 2.24
CA GLY A 265 8.93 -6.78 1.10
C GLY A 265 7.55 -7.34 1.41
N ILE A 266 7.50 -8.52 2.02
CA ILE A 266 6.28 -9.16 2.52
C ILE A 266 5.60 -8.28 3.58
N GLY A 267 6.35 -7.72 4.52
CA GLY A 267 5.79 -6.84 5.55
C GLY A 267 5.10 -5.59 5.00
N LEU A 268 5.68 -4.98 3.95
CA LEU A 268 5.05 -3.86 3.27
C LEU A 268 3.78 -4.28 2.52
N HIS A 269 3.72 -5.51 2.00
CA HIS A 269 2.51 -6.07 1.42
C HIS A 269 1.46 -6.36 2.49
N ASN A 270 1.82 -7.03 3.56
CA ASN A 270 0.94 -7.39 4.67
C ASN A 270 0.34 -6.17 5.39
N LEU A 271 1.02 -5.02 5.34
CA LEU A 271 0.43 -3.74 5.77
C LEU A 271 -0.84 -3.42 4.95
N GLY A 272 -0.81 -3.63 3.65
CA GLY A 272 -1.95 -3.45 2.74
C GLY A 272 -3.07 -4.46 3.01
N GLU A 273 -2.74 -5.73 3.25
CA GLU A 273 -3.72 -6.76 3.61
C GLU A 273 -4.44 -6.46 4.92
N GLY A 274 -3.68 -6.09 5.94
CA GLY A 274 -4.25 -5.66 7.22
C GLY A 274 -5.18 -4.47 7.04
N LEU A 275 -4.79 -3.49 6.23
CA LEU A 275 -5.64 -2.32 5.91
C LEU A 275 -6.92 -2.75 5.20
N ALA A 276 -6.86 -3.65 4.22
CA ALA A 276 -8.03 -4.15 3.51
C ALA A 276 -9.02 -4.85 4.47
N VAL A 277 -8.53 -5.76 5.31
CA VAL A 277 -9.36 -6.44 6.30
C VAL A 277 -9.95 -5.47 7.31
N GLY A 278 -9.13 -4.56 7.87
CA GLY A 278 -9.59 -3.56 8.82
C GLY A 278 -10.67 -2.65 8.24
N SER A 279 -10.49 -2.22 6.99
CA SER A 279 -11.46 -1.38 6.28
C SER A 279 -12.77 -2.12 5.99
N SER A 280 -12.73 -3.41 5.61
CA SER A 280 -13.92 -4.22 5.37
C SER A 280 -14.82 -4.27 6.62
N PHE A 281 -14.22 -4.52 7.79
CA PHE A 281 -14.99 -4.52 9.04
C PHE A 281 -15.50 -3.13 9.41
N ALA A 282 -14.72 -2.08 9.20
CA ALA A 282 -15.14 -0.71 9.48
C ALA A 282 -16.25 -0.22 8.56
N LEU A 283 -16.37 -0.78 7.34
CA LEU A 283 -17.41 -0.49 6.36
C LEU A 283 -18.63 -1.43 6.48
N GLY A 284 -18.64 -2.35 7.43
CA GLY A 284 -19.73 -3.32 7.61
C GLY A 284 -19.71 -4.48 6.63
N GLU A 285 -18.67 -4.66 5.85
CA GLU A 285 -18.51 -5.76 4.89
C GLU A 285 -17.99 -7.03 5.59
N LEU A 286 -18.74 -7.53 6.57
CA LEU A 286 -18.31 -8.64 7.44
C LEU A 286 -17.97 -9.91 6.68
N SER A 287 -18.75 -10.25 5.67
CA SER A 287 -18.52 -11.43 4.82
C SER A 287 -17.19 -11.29 4.07
N LEU A 288 -16.98 -10.17 3.40
CA LEU A 288 -15.73 -9.88 2.70
C LEU A 288 -14.53 -9.91 3.67
N GLY A 289 -14.63 -9.23 4.82
CA GLY A 289 -13.57 -9.23 5.83
C GLY A 289 -13.20 -10.64 6.29
N THR A 290 -14.19 -11.50 6.51
CA THR A 290 -13.97 -12.90 6.91
C THR A 290 -13.29 -13.70 5.80
N PHE A 291 -13.73 -13.56 4.54
CA PHE A 291 -13.09 -14.22 3.40
C PHE A 291 -11.65 -13.75 3.21
N LEU A 292 -11.40 -12.45 3.34
CA LEU A 292 -10.05 -11.90 3.25
C LEU A 292 -9.12 -12.50 4.34
N ILE A 293 -9.60 -12.64 5.59
CA ILE A 293 -8.81 -13.27 6.65
C ILE A 293 -8.40 -14.69 6.24
N VAL A 294 -9.35 -15.52 5.79
CA VAL A 294 -9.05 -16.90 5.41
C VAL A 294 -8.10 -16.96 4.21
N GLY A 295 -8.35 -16.17 3.17
CA GLY A 295 -7.52 -16.11 1.98
C GLY A 295 -6.08 -15.70 2.30
N PHE A 296 -5.92 -14.63 3.08
CA PHE A 296 -4.61 -14.12 3.48
C PHE A 296 -3.87 -15.10 4.39
N MET A 297 -4.55 -15.72 5.34
CA MET A 297 -3.94 -16.77 6.18
C MET A 297 -3.34 -17.91 5.36
N VAL A 298 -4.04 -18.36 4.31
CA VAL A 298 -3.57 -19.50 3.49
C VAL A 298 -2.31 -19.14 2.72
N HIS A 299 -2.27 -18.01 2.03
CA HIS A 299 -1.09 -17.67 1.23
C HIS A 299 0.08 -17.13 2.06
N ASN A 300 -0.16 -16.49 3.20
CA ASN A 300 0.90 -16.00 4.08
C ASN A 300 1.72 -17.13 4.74
N VAL A 301 1.17 -18.36 4.82
CA VAL A 301 1.99 -19.55 5.13
C VAL A 301 3.06 -19.76 4.07
N THR A 302 2.71 -19.59 2.79
CA THR A 302 3.67 -19.76 1.68
C THR A 302 4.70 -18.63 1.62
N GLU A 303 4.34 -17.42 2.06
CA GLU A 303 5.28 -16.32 2.24
C GLU A 303 6.33 -16.62 3.31
N GLY A 304 5.90 -17.22 4.43
CA GLY A 304 6.80 -17.72 5.46
C GLY A 304 7.80 -18.77 4.91
N LEU A 305 7.37 -19.64 4.00
CA LEU A 305 8.27 -20.54 3.26
C LEU A 305 9.27 -19.76 2.41
N GLY A 306 8.85 -18.68 1.78
CA GLY A 306 9.70 -17.79 1.00
C GLY A 306 10.82 -17.13 1.82
N ILE A 307 10.57 -16.82 3.08
CA ILE A 307 11.58 -16.33 4.03
C ILE A 307 12.49 -17.48 4.49
N ALA A 308 11.95 -18.69 4.68
CA ALA A 308 12.69 -19.85 5.16
C ALA A 308 13.68 -20.40 4.10
N ALA A 309 13.30 -20.40 2.82
CA ALA A 309 14.07 -21.01 1.75
C ALA A 309 15.51 -20.46 1.62
N PRO A 310 15.77 -19.14 1.58
CA PRO A 310 17.13 -18.62 1.52
C PRO A 310 17.96 -18.89 2.78
N ILE A 311 17.32 -19.14 3.93
CA ILE A 311 17.98 -19.48 5.19
C ILE A 311 18.40 -20.96 5.21
N ALA A 312 17.65 -21.81 4.51
CA ALA A 312 17.84 -23.27 4.57
C ALA A 312 19.24 -23.72 4.13
N GLU A 313 19.87 -23.00 3.18
CA GLU A 313 21.21 -23.27 2.69
C GLU A 313 22.33 -22.94 3.69
N ARG A 314 22.03 -22.22 4.76
CA ARG A 314 23.04 -21.76 5.73
C ARG A 314 22.76 -22.35 7.10
N GLY A 315 23.82 -22.43 7.91
CA GLY A 315 23.82 -23.04 9.23
C GLY A 315 22.70 -22.57 10.20
N ARG A 316 22.79 -22.93 11.46
CA ARG A 316 21.76 -22.67 12.47
C ARG A 316 21.47 -21.16 12.62
N VAL A 317 20.23 -20.78 12.43
CA VAL A 317 19.71 -19.45 12.75
C VAL A 317 18.97 -19.54 14.08
N GLY A 318 19.29 -18.66 15.02
CA GLY A 318 18.68 -18.66 16.35
C GLY A 318 17.18 -18.29 16.31
N LEU A 319 16.41 -18.83 17.23
CA LEU A 319 14.95 -18.58 17.34
C LEU A 319 14.60 -17.09 17.41
N GLY A 320 15.40 -16.28 18.12
CA GLY A 320 15.18 -14.83 18.20
C GLY A 320 15.24 -14.14 16.82
N ARG A 321 16.12 -14.60 15.93
CA ARG A 321 16.19 -14.05 14.56
C ARG A 321 15.01 -14.53 13.69
N LEU A 322 14.56 -15.77 13.87
CA LEU A 322 13.35 -16.25 13.19
C LEU A 322 12.11 -15.46 13.65
N ALA A 323 11.98 -15.24 14.95
CA ALA A 323 10.92 -14.42 15.50
C ALA A 323 10.98 -12.96 14.98
N ALA A 324 12.17 -12.37 14.88
CA ALA A 324 12.34 -11.04 14.31
C ALA A 324 11.90 -10.99 12.83
N LEU A 325 12.28 -11.98 12.02
CA LEU A 325 11.85 -12.08 10.62
C LEU A 325 10.32 -12.24 10.51
N THR A 326 9.72 -13.08 11.36
CA THR A 326 8.26 -13.22 11.44
C THR A 326 7.58 -11.89 11.77
N LEU A 327 8.10 -11.14 12.74
CA LEU A 327 7.52 -9.85 13.14
C LEU A 327 7.71 -8.77 12.07
N VAL A 328 8.85 -8.76 11.37
CA VAL A 328 9.08 -7.84 10.25
C VAL A 328 8.13 -8.12 9.09
N ALA A 329 7.87 -9.38 8.79
CA ALA A 329 6.98 -9.76 7.70
C ALA A 329 5.50 -9.69 8.09
N GLY A 330 5.12 -10.24 9.25
CA GLY A 330 3.72 -10.35 9.65
C GLY A 330 3.19 -9.18 10.50
N GLY A 331 4.08 -8.55 11.31
CA GLY A 331 3.68 -7.46 12.21
C GLY A 331 3.01 -6.25 11.56
N PRO A 332 3.43 -5.81 10.37
CA PRO A 332 2.78 -4.71 9.66
C PRO A 332 1.30 -4.93 9.39
N ALA A 333 0.80 -6.18 9.27
CA ALA A 333 -0.62 -6.47 9.15
C ALA A 333 -1.44 -5.96 10.35
N ILE A 334 -0.87 -5.98 11.56
CA ILE A 334 -1.52 -5.43 12.76
C ILE A 334 -1.70 -3.92 12.61
N VAL A 335 -0.65 -3.23 12.16
CA VAL A 335 -0.70 -1.78 11.94
C VAL A 335 -1.68 -1.45 10.82
N GLY A 336 -1.68 -2.23 9.74
CA GLY A 336 -2.64 -2.10 8.65
C GLY A 336 -4.08 -2.25 9.12
N ALA A 337 -4.37 -3.28 9.94
CA ALA A 337 -5.70 -3.52 10.49
C ALA A 337 -6.18 -2.34 11.37
N TRP A 338 -5.30 -1.76 12.18
CA TRP A 338 -5.64 -0.54 12.94
C TRP A 338 -5.93 0.65 12.02
N ILE A 339 -5.10 0.87 11.01
CA ILE A 339 -5.28 1.99 10.07
C ILE A 339 -6.59 1.80 9.29
N GLY A 340 -6.85 0.61 8.73
CA GLY A 340 -8.08 0.32 8.02
C GLY A 340 -9.32 0.42 8.91
N GLY A 341 -9.24 -0.12 10.13
CA GLY A 341 -10.35 -0.13 11.09
C GLY A 341 -10.72 1.25 11.64
N PHE A 342 -9.74 2.14 11.84
CA PHE A 342 -10.00 3.43 12.50
C PHE A 342 -9.87 4.65 11.59
N LEU A 343 -9.11 4.60 10.50
CA LEU A 343 -8.82 5.78 9.68
C LEU A 343 -9.49 5.79 8.31
N THR A 344 -9.99 4.67 7.79
CA THR A 344 -10.61 4.50 6.47
C THR A 344 -10.27 5.63 5.48
N SER A 345 -9.20 5.49 4.71
CA SER A 345 -8.74 6.53 3.79
C SER A 345 -8.29 5.91 2.48
N ASP A 346 -9.03 6.19 1.41
CA ASP A 346 -8.67 5.70 0.07
C ASP A 346 -7.29 6.20 -0.38
N PHE A 347 -6.89 7.42 0.02
CA PHE A 347 -5.55 7.95 -0.23
C PHE A 347 -4.44 7.10 0.41
N LEU A 348 -4.63 6.68 1.67
CA LEU A 348 -3.68 5.78 2.34
C LEU A 348 -3.71 4.39 1.70
N GLY A 349 -4.88 3.92 1.28
CA GLY A 349 -5.01 2.67 0.52
C GLY A 349 -4.17 2.70 -0.76
N VAL A 350 -4.35 3.72 -1.59
CA VAL A 350 -3.55 3.92 -2.82
C VAL A 350 -2.05 3.92 -2.51
N LEU A 351 -1.63 4.66 -1.49
CA LEU A 351 -0.22 4.77 -1.13
C LEU A 351 0.34 3.42 -0.67
N PHE A 352 -0.37 2.70 0.20
CA PHE A 352 0.11 1.42 0.74
C PHE A 352 0.17 0.34 -0.32
N PHE A 353 -0.85 0.21 -1.19
CA PHE A 353 -0.82 -0.74 -2.29
C PHE A 353 0.25 -0.40 -3.33
N ALA A 354 0.48 0.88 -3.62
CA ALA A 354 1.57 1.30 -4.50
C ALA A 354 2.95 0.96 -3.90
N VAL A 355 3.15 1.20 -2.60
CA VAL A 355 4.37 0.84 -1.87
C VAL A 355 4.56 -0.68 -1.84
N ALA A 356 3.50 -1.45 -1.58
CA ALA A 356 3.52 -2.91 -1.61
C ALA A 356 3.93 -3.45 -2.99
N THR A 357 3.39 -2.88 -4.08
CA THR A 357 3.76 -3.21 -5.45
C THR A 357 5.26 -3.06 -5.70
N GLY A 358 5.81 -1.88 -5.39
CA GLY A 358 7.23 -1.61 -5.61
C GLY A 358 8.16 -2.49 -4.78
N ALA A 359 7.76 -2.77 -3.53
CA ALA A 359 8.47 -3.66 -2.63
C ALA A 359 8.51 -5.10 -3.16
N ALA A 360 7.36 -5.65 -3.55
CA ALA A 360 7.25 -6.99 -4.08
C ALA A 360 8.07 -7.16 -5.38
N LEU A 361 7.97 -6.22 -6.32
CA LEU A 361 8.76 -6.24 -7.57
C LEU A 361 10.26 -6.24 -7.30
N GLN A 362 10.73 -5.46 -6.35
CA GLN A 362 12.16 -5.41 -6.00
C GLN A 362 12.62 -6.75 -5.43
N VAL A 363 11.83 -7.36 -4.54
CA VAL A 363 12.15 -8.69 -3.98
C VAL A 363 12.14 -9.75 -5.06
N VAL A 364 11.18 -9.73 -5.99
CA VAL A 364 11.17 -10.66 -7.15
C VAL A 364 12.48 -10.59 -7.93
N VAL A 365 12.99 -9.39 -8.19
CA VAL A 365 14.28 -9.20 -8.89
C VAL A 365 15.43 -9.81 -8.11
N GLU A 366 15.50 -9.64 -6.79
CA GLU A 366 16.58 -10.24 -5.97
C GLU A 366 16.48 -11.76 -5.89
N VAL A 367 15.26 -12.30 -5.74
CA VAL A 367 15.02 -13.74 -5.75
C VAL A 367 15.38 -14.34 -7.11
N ALA A 368 14.98 -13.69 -8.20
CA ALA A 368 15.36 -14.12 -9.56
C ALA A 368 16.86 -14.12 -9.77
N ARG A 369 17.58 -13.09 -9.30
CA ARG A 369 19.06 -13.05 -9.33
C ARG A 369 19.67 -14.19 -8.52
N TYR A 370 19.11 -14.50 -7.36
CA TYR A 370 19.55 -15.60 -6.53
C TYR A 370 19.38 -16.94 -7.26
N VAL A 371 18.19 -17.23 -7.79
CA VAL A 371 17.89 -18.46 -8.54
C VAL A 371 18.79 -18.57 -9.76
N ALA A 372 18.94 -17.50 -10.56
CA ALA A 372 19.78 -17.50 -11.75
C ALA A 372 21.23 -17.88 -11.49
N ARG A 373 21.79 -17.49 -10.34
CA ARG A 373 23.21 -17.68 -10.04
C ARG A 373 23.52 -18.83 -9.10
N ARG A 374 22.54 -19.32 -8.34
CA ARG A 374 22.75 -20.33 -7.27
C ARG A 374 22.03 -21.63 -7.53
N ALA A 375 20.91 -21.61 -8.26
CA ALA A 375 20.14 -22.82 -8.49
C ALA A 375 20.74 -23.68 -9.61
N PRO A 376 20.73 -25.02 -9.46
CA PRO A 376 21.10 -25.93 -10.53
C PRO A 376 20.23 -25.67 -11.77
N GLY A 377 20.85 -25.34 -12.90
CA GLY A 377 20.17 -25.03 -14.15
C GLY A 377 19.57 -23.63 -14.24
N GLY A 378 19.77 -22.78 -13.22
CA GLY A 378 19.32 -21.39 -13.21
C GLY A 378 17.81 -21.20 -13.38
N LEU A 379 17.39 -20.05 -13.95
CA LEU A 379 15.97 -19.71 -14.14
C LEU A 379 15.26 -20.63 -15.14
N SER A 380 15.98 -21.19 -16.11
CA SER A 380 15.40 -22.06 -17.15
C SER A 380 15.25 -23.52 -16.70
N SER A 381 15.63 -23.87 -15.47
CA SER A 381 15.42 -25.23 -14.95
C SER A 381 13.92 -25.52 -14.80
N GLY A 382 13.50 -26.77 -15.07
CA GLY A 382 12.12 -27.18 -14.87
C GLY A 382 11.61 -26.98 -13.44
N TYR A 383 12.50 -27.10 -12.44
CA TYR A 383 12.18 -26.84 -11.04
C TYR A 383 11.91 -25.35 -10.77
N ALA A 384 12.72 -24.45 -11.34
CA ALA A 384 12.49 -23.01 -11.19
C ALA A 384 11.22 -22.56 -11.93
N MET A 385 11.02 -22.99 -13.16
CA MET A 385 9.82 -22.65 -13.95
C MET A 385 8.56 -23.25 -13.30
N GLY A 386 8.59 -24.50 -12.88
CA GLY A 386 7.48 -25.17 -12.20
C GLY A 386 7.15 -24.51 -10.86
N GLY A 387 8.18 -24.14 -10.08
CA GLY A 387 8.00 -23.41 -8.82
C GLY A 387 7.35 -22.04 -9.05
N PHE A 388 7.83 -21.25 -10.00
CA PHE A 388 7.26 -19.93 -10.32
C PHE A 388 5.79 -20.03 -10.73
N LEU A 389 5.45 -20.96 -11.64
CA LEU A 389 4.07 -21.19 -12.06
C LEU A 389 3.18 -21.68 -10.90
N ALA A 390 3.72 -22.55 -10.05
CA ALA A 390 3.01 -23.00 -8.84
C ALA A 390 2.72 -21.82 -7.89
N GLY A 391 3.65 -20.89 -7.73
CA GLY A 391 3.45 -19.69 -6.93
C GLY A 391 2.29 -18.82 -7.46
N ILE A 392 2.26 -18.57 -8.77
CA ILE A 392 1.14 -17.85 -9.41
C ILE A 392 -0.16 -18.63 -9.23
N ALA A 393 -0.15 -19.96 -9.43
CA ALA A 393 -1.35 -20.78 -9.31
C ALA A 393 -1.91 -20.82 -7.89
N VAL A 394 -1.04 -20.90 -6.86
CA VAL A 394 -1.48 -20.81 -5.45
C VAL A 394 -2.19 -19.50 -5.20
N MET A 395 -1.63 -18.38 -5.64
CA MET A 395 -2.24 -17.06 -5.45
C MET A 395 -3.57 -16.92 -6.21
N TYR A 396 -3.61 -17.39 -7.45
CA TYR A 396 -4.83 -17.38 -8.23
C TYR A 396 -5.95 -18.21 -7.57
N LEU A 397 -5.64 -19.43 -7.10
CA LEU A 397 -6.60 -20.31 -6.45
C LEU A 397 -7.08 -19.74 -5.11
N THR A 398 -6.19 -19.16 -4.31
CA THR A 398 -6.59 -18.51 -3.04
C THR A 398 -7.41 -17.23 -3.30
N GLY A 399 -7.08 -16.48 -4.35
CA GLY A 399 -7.89 -15.34 -4.79
C GLY A 399 -9.32 -15.69 -5.17
N LEU A 400 -9.55 -16.88 -5.77
CA LEU A 400 -10.91 -17.37 -6.06
C LEU A 400 -11.73 -17.68 -4.81
N LEU A 401 -11.08 -17.88 -3.65
CA LEU A 401 -11.79 -18.04 -2.37
C LEU A 401 -12.25 -16.71 -1.77
N THR A 402 -11.71 -15.58 -2.26
CA THR A 402 -12.00 -14.23 -1.76
C THR A 402 -12.80 -13.37 -2.76
N ALA A 403 -13.02 -13.88 -3.97
CA ALA A 403 -13.84 -13.26 -5.02
C ALA A 403 -15.29 -13.75 -4.95
#